data_6165023abd458725fbe8c24169dba43e
#
_entry.id   6165023abd458725fbe8c24169dba43e
#
_cell.length_a   1.000
_cell.length_b   1.000
_cell.length_c   1.000
_cell.angle_alpha   90.00
_cell.angle_beta   90.00
_cell.angle_gamma   90.00
#
_symmetry.space_group_name_H-M   'P 1'
#
loop_
_entity.id
_entity.type
_entity.pdbx_description
1 polymer ?
#
loop_
_entity_poly.entity_id
_entity_poly.type
_entity_poly.pdbx_seq_one_letter_code
_entity_poly.pdbx_strand_id
1 'polypeptide(L)'
;MNTFLMFGTYTAAAEKKVSSKRTKHANAIIKSLKGRVVAEYAMLGKPDLLLIVELPDVKDVIKASIELSELTGISFTTEPAVTVAEFDKLFKSIKK
;
A
#
# COMPACT_ATOMS: atom_id res chain seq x y z
N MET A 1 -12.65 -1.63 -7.69
CA MET A 1 -11.48 -1.55 -6.80
C MET A 1 -10.33 -0.87 -7.50
N ASN A 2 -9.66 -0.01 -6.78
CA ASN A 2 -8.48 0.67 -7.31
C ASN A 2 -7.22 0.08 -6.67
N THR A 3 -6.17 0.02 -7.46
CA THR A 3 -4.87 -0.50 -7.02
C THR A 3 -3.97 0.64 -6.56
N PHE A 4 -3.34 0.46 -5.43
CA PHE A 4 -2.39 1.43 -4.87
C PHE A 4 -1.10 0.73 -4.48
N LEU A 5 0.02 1.43 -4.75
CA LEU A 5 1.33 0.98 -4.27
C LEU A 5 1.71 1.84 -3.07
N MET A 6 1.89 1.20 -1.93
CA MET A 6 2.25 1.86 -0.69
C MET A 6 3.71 1.57 -0.38
N PHE A 7 4.56 2.58 -0.53
CA PHE A 7 5.99 2.46 -0.25
C PHE A 7 6.23 2.92 1.17
N GLY A 8 6.78 2.04 1.98
CA GLY A 8 7.00 2.30 3.40
C GLY A 8 8.48 2.48 3.72
N THR A 9 8.76 3.46 4.55
CA THR A 9 10.11 3.70 5.08
C THR A 9 10.05 3.52 6.59
N TYR A 10 10.86 2.62 7.12
CA TYR A 10 10.91 2.34 8.55
C TYR A 10 11.58 3.48 9.32
N THR A 11 10.98 3.83 10.46
CA THR A 11 11.70 4.58 11.49
C THR A 11 12.54 3.57 12.28
N ALA A 12 13.50 4.04 13.06
CA ALA A 12 14.29 3.16 13.92
C ALA A 12 13.39 2.40 14.91
N ALA A 13 12.36 3.06 15.43
CA ALA A 13 11.41 2.44 16.34
C ALA A 13 10.56 1.37 15.63
N ALA A 14 10.14 1.65 14.40
CA ALA A 14 9.35 0.71 13.62
C ALA A 14 10.14 -0.54 13.27
N GLU A 15 11.41 -0.39 12.92
CA GLU A 15 12.30 -1.51 12.58
C GLU A 15 12.43 -2.49 13.75
N LYS A 16 12.54 -1.98 14.97
CA LYS A 16 12.66 -2.80 16.17
C LYS A 16 11.40 -3.59 16.50
N LYS A 17 10.25 -3.20 15.92
CA LYS A 17 8.95 -3.83 16.21
C LYS A 17 8.47 -4.75 15.09
N VAL A 18 9.35 -5.12 14.16
CA VAL A 18 8.98 -6.04 13.09
C VAL A 18 8.53 -7.37 13.69
N SER A 19 7.36 -7.83 13.28
CA SER A 19 6.80 -9.11 13.74
C SER A 19 5.69 -9.57 12.79
N SER A 20 5.45 -10.87 12.78
CA SER A 20 4.33 -11.43 12.02
C SER A 20 2.97 -10.96 12.55
N LYS A 21 2.89 -10.69 13.85
CA LYS A 21 1.67 -10.16 14.48
C LYS A 21 1.35 -8.76 13.94
N ARG A 22 2.35 -7.92 13.80
CA ARG A 22 2.19 -6.58 13.25
C ARG A 22 1.72 -6.65 11.79
N THR A 23 2.28 -7.57 11.01
CA THR A 23 1.86 -7.79 9.62
C THR A 23 0.40 -8.20 9.56
N LYS A 24 -0.03 -9.10 10.41
CA LYS A 24 -1.45 -9.52 10.47
C LYS A 24 -2.37 -8.36 10.83
N HIS A 25 -1.97 -7.51 11.77
CA HIS A 25 -2.74 -6.33 12.14
C HIS A 25 -2.84 -5.35 10.98
N ALA A 26 -1.75 -5.15 10.25
CA ALA A 26 -1.72 -4.27 9.08
C ALA A 26 -2.67 -4.78 7.99
N ASN A 27 -2.63 -6.08 7.72
CA ASN A 27 -3.53 -6.70 6.73
C ASN A 27 -5.00 -6.58 7.15
N ALA A 28 -5.27 -6.69 8.46
CA ALA A 28 -6.62 -6.54 8.98
C ALA A 28 -7.17 -5.13 8.79
N ILE A 29 -6.33 -4.10 8.88
CA ILE A 29 -6.71 -2.72 8.61
C ILE A 29 -7.19 -2.57 7.17
N ILE A 30 -6.42 -3.07 6.21
CA ILE A 30 -6.79 -3.03 4.79
C ILE A 30 -8.14 -3.75 4.57
N LYS A 31 -8.28 -4.92 5.18
CA LYS A 31 -9.50 -5.71 5.05
C LYS A 31 -10.70 -5.01 5.66
N SER A 32 -10.52 -4.32 6.79
CA SER A 32 -11.61 -3.58 7.44
C SER A 32 -12.13 -2.42 6.59
N LEU A 33 -11.32 -1.93 5.67
CA LEU A 33 -11.69 -0.88 4.73
C LEU A 33 -12.24 -1.45 3.42
N LYS A 34 -12.62 -2.72 3.42
CA LYS A 34 -13.17 -3.45 2.27
C LYS A 34 -12.16 -3.63 1.13
N GLY A 35 -10.89 -3.64 1.47
CA GLY A 35 -9.80 -3.85 0.54
C GLY A 35 -9.16 -5.20 0.71
N ARG A 36 -8.09 -5.41 -0.03
CA ARG A 36 -7.26 -6.60 0.12
C ARG A 36 -5.80 -6.27 -0.18
N VAL A 37 -4.91 -7.01 0.44
CA VAL A 37 -3.49 -6.94 0.15
C VAL A 37 -3.19 -7.91 -0.99
N VAL A 38 -2.72 -7.39 -2.10
CA VAL A 38 -2.37 -8.21 -3.28
C VAL A 38 -0.99 -8.83 -3.09
N ALA A 39 -0.04 -8.04 -2.60
CA ALA A 39 1.33 -8.50 -2.40
C ALA A 39 2.04 -7.61 -1.38
N GLU A 40 3.03 -8.16 -0.72
CA GLU A 40 3.85 -7.47 0.27
C GLU A 40 5.30 -7.86 0.02
N TYR A 41 6.20 -6.86 -0.02
CA TYR A 41 7.62 -7.09 -0.21
C TYR A 41 8.42 -6.27 0.78
N ALA A 42 9.39 -6.92 1.42
CA ALA A 42 10.43 -6.21 2.15
C ALA A 42 11.58 -5.97 1.17
N MET A 43 12.12 -4.78 1.16
CA MET A 43 13.15 -4.40 0.20
C MET A 43 14.45 -4.03 0.87
N LEU A 44 15.55 -4.24 0.17
CA LEU A 44 16.86 -3.80 0.61
C LEU A 44 17.09 -2.39 0.06
N GLY A 45 17.32 -1.45 0.96
CA GLY A 45 17.46 -0.05 0.58
C GLY A 45 16.21 0.75 0.93
N LYS A 46 16.02 1.86 0.25
CA LYS A 46 14.85 2.73 0.50
C LYS A 46 14.03 2.89 -0.76
N PRO A 47 12.69 2.78 -0.67
CA PRO A 47 11.94 2.44 0.54
C PRO A 47 12.21 1.01 1.03
N ASP A 48 11.81 0.73 2.27
CA ASP A 48 12.08 -0.55 2.92
C ASP A 48 11.00 -1.60 2.67
N LEU A 49 9.82 -1.14 2.29
CA LEU A 49 8.62 -1.98 2.21
C LEU A 49 7.76 -1.55 1.03
N LEU A 50 7.15 -2.52 0.37
CA LEU A 50 6.14 -2.26 -0.65
C LEU A 50 4.91 -3.09 -0.34
N LEU A 51 3.77 -2.42 -0.24
CA LEU A 51 2.46 -3.07 -0.18
C LEU A 51 1.72 -2.74 -1.46
N ILE A 52 1.21 -3.76 -2.12
CA ILE A 52 0.30 -3.57 -3.25
C ILE A 52 -1.08 -3.93 -2.74
N VAL A 53 -1.99 -2.96 -2.73
CA VAL A 53 -3.31 -3.12 -2.15
C VAL A 53 -4.39 -2.72 -3.14
N GLU A 54 -5.58 -3.28 -2.96
CA GLU A 54 -6.78 -2.85 -3.66
C GLU A 54 -7.75 -2.30 -2.64
N LEU A 55 -8.26 -1.12 -2.89
CA LEU A 55 -9.23 -0.44 -2.03
C LEU A 55 -10.27 0.24 -2.90
N PRO A 56 -11.49 0.46 -2.37
CA PRO A 56 -12.58 1.03 -3.17
C PRO A 56 -12.29 2.43 -3.70
N ASP A 57 -11.63 3.28 -2.91
CA ASP A 57 -11.45 4.68 -3.28
C ASP A 57 -10.17 5.25 -2.67
N VAL A 58 -9.74 6.38 -3.19
CA VAL A 58 -8.58 7.14 -2.68
C VAL A 58 -8.77 7.49 -1.20
N LYS A 59 -9.96 7.83 -0.77
CA LYS A 59 -10.25 8.12 0.64
C LYS A 59 -9.87 6.95 1.55
N ASP A 60 -10.11 5.75 1.09
CA ASP A 60 -9.82 4.54 1.86
C ASP A 60 -8.32 4.32 1.99
N VAL A 61 -7.54 4.57 0.94
CA VAL A 61 -6.09 4.39 1.02
C VAL A 61 -5.44 5.48 1.88
N ILE A 62 -5.99 6.70 1.88
CA ILE A 62 -5.52 7.75 2.78
C ILE A 62 -5.75 7.32 4.23
N LYS A 63 -6.95 6.82 4.51
CA LYS A 63 -7.29 6.33 5.85
C LYS A 63 -6.40 5.15 6.25
N ALA A 64 -6.19 4.21 5.35
CA ALA A 64 -5.30 3.08 5.58
C ALA A 64 -3.88 3.54 5.90
N SER A 65 -3.37 4.51 5.15
CA SER A 65 -2.04 5.05 5.35
C SER A 65 -1.87 5.65 6.76
N ILE A 66 -2.87 6.42 7.20
CA ILE A 66 -2.86 7.01 8.54
C ILE A 66 -2.89 5.92 9.61
N GLU A 67 -3.81 4.97 9.49
CA GLU A 67 -3.95 3.90 10.48
C GLU A 67 -2.71 3.00 10.55
N LEU A 68 -2.15 2.66 9.38
CA LEU A 68 -0.94 1.85 9.31
C LEU A 68 0.26 2.57 9.91
N SER A 69 0.39 3.88 9.65
CA SER A 69 1.48 4.67 10.23
C SER A 69 1.38 4.74 11.75
N GLU A 70 0.17 4.91 12.28
CA GLU A 70 -0.05 4.91 13.73
C GLU A 70 0.28 3.57 14.36
N LEU A 71 -0.12 2.47 13.70
CA LEU A 71 0.14 1.13 14.21
C LEU A 71 1.62 0.77 14.19
N THR A 72 2.31 1.11 13.11
CA THR A 72 3.65 0.58 12.82
C THR A 72 4.79 1.58 13.00
N GLY A 73 4.50 2.87 12.94
CA GLY A 73 5.54 3.90 12.89
C GLY A 73 6.21 4.00 11.53
N ILE A 74 5.70 3.30 10.52
CA ILE A 74 6.22 3.36 9.16
C ILE A 74 5.64 4.56 8.45
N SER A 75 6.48 5.31 7.73
CA SER A 75 6.05 6.40 6.88
C SER A 75 5.74 5.87 5.49
N PHE A 76 4.54 6.13 4.98
CA PHE A 76 4.10 5.64 3.68
C PHE A 76 4.01 6.74 2.63
N THR A 77 4.47 6.42 1.42
CA THR A 77 4.20 7.19 0.21
C THR A 77 3.34 6.28 -0.65
N THR A 78 2.17 6.77 -1.06
CA THR A 78 1.17 5.94 -1.74
C THR A 78 0.86 6.50 -3.11
N GLU A 79 0.88 5.64 -4.13
CA GLU A 79 0.61 6.02 -5.50
C GLU A 79 -0.46 5.14 -6.10
N PRO A 80 -1.44 5.73 -6.84
CA PRO A 80 -2.39 4.92 -7.59
C PRO A 80 -1.70 4.27 -8.77
N ALA A 81 -2.16 3.10 -9.15
CA ALA A 81 -1.58 2.36 -10.26
C ALA A 81 -2.65 1.60 -11.03
N VAL A 82 -2.40 1.41 -12.30
CA VAL A 82 -3.19 0.51 -13.15
C VAL A 82 -2.22 -0.47 -13.78
N THR A 83 -2.73 -1.59 -14.29
CA THR A 83 -1.88 -2.52 -15.02
C THR A 83 -1.42 -1.87 -16.31
N VAL A 84 -0.32 -2.37 -16.86
CA VAL A 84 0.16 -1.91 -18.16
C VAL A 84 -0.89 -2.15 -19.24
N ALA A 85 -1.61 -3.26 -19.16
CA ALA A 85 -2.70 -3.55 -20.11
C ALA A 85 -3.80 -2.49 -20.05
N GLU A 86 -4.20 -2.08 -18.85
CA GLU A 86 -5.19 -1.01 -18.68
C GLU A 86 -4.65 0.34 -19.15
N PHE A 87 -3.39 0.61 -18.85
CA PHE A 87 -2.72 1.81 -19.31
C PHE A 87 -2.75 1.90 -20.84
N ASP A 88 -2.43 0.81 -21.52
CA ASP A 88 -2.43 0.75 -22.97
C ASP A 88 -3.81 1.04 -23.54
N LYS A 89 -4.87 0.53 -22.91
CA LYS A 89 -6.24 0.81 -23.32
C LYS A 89 -6.60 2.27 -23.15
N LEU A 90 -6.23 2.87 -22.02
CA LEU A 90 -6.47 4.28 -21.76
C LEU A 90 -5.73 5.14 -22.78
N PHE A 91 -4.49 4.81 -23.08
CA PHE A 91 -3.69 5.53 -24.05
C PHE A 91 -4.32 5.51 -25.44
N LYS A 92 -4.77 4.34 -25.88
CA LYS A 92 -5.46 4.19 -27.16
C LYS A 92 -6.75 4.99 -27.22
N SER A 93 -7.49 5.06 -26.12
CA SER A 93 -8.75 5.80 -26.08
C SER A 93 -8.54 7.32 -26.23
N ILE A 94 -7.39 7.82 -25.81
CA ILE A 94 -7.03 9.23 -25.91
C ILE A 94 -6.50 9.56 -27.31
N LYS A 95 -5.77 8.64 -27.92
CA LYS A 95 -5.12 8.82 -29.21
C LYS A 95 -5.97 8.33 -30.37
N LYS A 96 -7.08 8.88 -30.55
CA LYS A 96 -7.93 8.54 -31.72
C LYS A 96 -7.40 9.16 -33.00
#